data_b0a393e9f14c841a99ef55d01f5cea6e
#
_entry.id   b0a393e9f14c841a99ef55d01f5cea6e
#
_cell.length_a   1.000
_cell.length_b   1.000
_cell.length_c   1.000
_cell.angle_alpha   90.00
_cell.angle_beta   90.00
_cell.angle_gamma   90.00
#
_symmetry.space_group_name_H-M   'P 1'
#
loop_
_entity.id
_entity.type
_entity.pdbx_description
1 polymer ?
#
loop_
_entity_poly.entity_id
_entity_poly.type
_entity_poly.pdbx_seq_one_letter_code
_entity_poly.pdbx_strand_id
1 'polypeptide(L)'
;MARPTIHRGSTGQAVKDAQQALIARGYWVGSAGADGKFGNHTYRGVVDYQDDRASGNYWALTYPLDVDGIVGPQTWGRLLPDTIKKGDMGAGVRLAQAILKDSGNPDWDPGPLDGKFGDLTEQAVTKYQTDNGISPANGQVGPKTWEWFWS
;
A
#
# COMPACT_ATOMS: atom_id res chain seq x y z
N MET A 1 4.34 11.15 -8.62
CA MET A 1 4.24 10.72 -10.01
C MET A 1 3.41 9.47 -10.11
N ALA A 2 2.43 9.46 -10.99
CA ALA A 2 1.56 8.30 -11.15
C ALA A 2 2.32 7.13 -11.79
N ARG A 3 2.08 5.92 -11.30
CA ARG A 3 2.63 4.71 -11.90
C ARG A 3 1.79 4.33 -13.11
N PRO A 4 2.41 3.75 -14.15
CA PRO A 4 1.65 3.33 -15.32
C PRO A 4 0.73 2.16 -14.99
N THR A 5 -0.41 2.10 -15.67
CA THR A 5 -1.26 0.92 -15.62
C THR A 5 -0.55 -0.22 -16.32
N ILE A 6 -0.47 -1.37 -15.66
CA ILE A 6 0.18 -2.56 -16.23
C ILE A 6 -0.78 -3.73 -16.26
N HIS A 7 -0.57 -4.61 -17.22
CA HIS A 7 -1.42 -5.78 -17.48
C HIS A 7 -0.60 -6.86 -18.20
N ARG A 8 -1.23 -7.98 -18.52
CA ARG A 8 -0.53 -9.03 -19.30
C ARG A 8 0.06 -8.44 -20.58
N GLY A 9 1.32 -8.75 -20.80
CA GLY A 9 2.09 -8.23 -21.93
C GLY A 9 2.95 -7.02 -21.58
N SER A 10 2.69 -6.37 -20.44
CA SER A 10 3.53 -5.25 -19.98
C SER A 10 4.91 -5.75 -19.55
N THR A 11 5.92 -4.90 -19.75
CA THR A 11 7.29 -5.20 -19.32
C THR A 11 7.91 -3.94 -18.71
N GLY A 12 8.97 -4.13 -17.93
CA GLY A 12 9.77 -3.03 -17.40
C GLY A 12 9.76 -2.93 -15.88
N GLN A 13 10.25 -1.80 -15.40
CA GLN A 13 10.46 -1.60 -13.96
C GLN A 13 9.16 -1.57 -13.18
N ALA A 14 8.10 -0.97 -13.74
CA ALA A 14 6.80 -0.93 -13.05
C ALA A 14 6.27 -2.33 -12.81
N VAL A 15 6.42 -3.25 -13.76
CA VAL A 15 6.02 -4.65 -13.59
C VAL A 15 6.85 -5.30 -12.48
N LYS A 16 8.15 -5.07 -12.50
CA LYS A 16 9.05 -5.62 -11.48
C LYS A 16 8.66 -5.11 -10.08
N ASP A 17 8.35 -3.82 -9.94
CA ASP A 17 7.91 -3.24 -8.68
C ASP A 17 6.63 -3.91 -8.16
N ALA A 18 5.65 -4.12 -9.04
CA ALA A 18 4.41 -4.82 -8.67
C ALA A 18 4.67 -6.26 -8.25
N GLN A 19 5.53 -6.96 -9.00
CA GLN A 19 5.90 -8.34 -8.68
C GLN A 19 6.57 -8.44 -7.31
N GLN A 20 7.52 -7.55 -7.02
CA GLN A 20 8.19 -7.52 -5.72
C GLN A 20 7.21 -7.27 -4.59
N ALA A 21 6.27 -6.34 -4.78
CA ALA A 21 5.26 -6.03 -3.77
C ALA A 21 4.32 -7.22 -3.54
N LEU A 22 3.94 -7.92 -4.59
CA LEU A 22 3.09 -9.11 -4.49
C LEU A 22 3.82 -10.23 -3.75
N ILE A 23 5.08 -10.49 -4.10
CA ILE A 23 5.90 -11.51 -3.43
C ILE A 23 6.03 -11.20 -1.95
N ALA A 24 6.31 -9.94 -1.61
CA ALA A 24 6.45 -9.52 -0.22
C ALA A 24 5.19 -9.78 0.60
N ARG A 25 4.02 -9.82 -0.05
CA ARG A 25 2.74 -10.08 0.60
C ARG A 25 2.29 -11.53 0.48
N GLY A 26 3.15 -12.40 -0.03
CA GLY A 26 2.86 -13.83 -0.11
C GLY A 26 2.13 -14.28 -1.36
N TYR A 27 2.03 -13.43 -2.38
CA TYR A 27 1.39 -13.80 -3.65
C TYR A 27 2.42 -14.28 -4.65
N TRP A 28 2.18 -15.44 -5.23
CA TRP A 28 3.09 -16.05 -6.17
C TRP A 28 2.93 -15.44 -7.56
N VAL A 29 4.02 -15.10 -8.20
CA VAL A 29 4.03 -14.49 -9.54
C VAL A 29 4.82 -15.33 -10.55
N GLY A 30 5.09 -16.59 -10.23
CA GLY A 30 5.83 -17.51 -11.07
C GLY A 30 7.23 -17.80 -10.55
N SER A 31 7.86 -18.84 -11.09
CA SER A 31 9.20 -19.26 -10.64
C SER A 31 10.29 -18.27 -11.00
N ALA A 32 10.07 -17.44 -12.02
CA ALA A 32 11.02 -16.39 -12.40
C ALA A 32 11.01 -15.18 -11.44
N GLY A 33 10.02 -15.13 -10.55
CA GLY A 33 9.91 -14.05 -9.57
C GLY A 33 9.67 -12.69 -10.21
N ALA A 34 10.33 -11.67 -9.68
CA ALA A 34 10.19 -10.30 -10.16
C ALA A 34 11.10 -10.07 -11.36
N ASP A 35 10.71 -10.60 -12.51
CA ASP A 35 11.49 -10.55 -13.74
C ASP A 35 11.13 -9.37 -14.66
N GLY A 36 10.14 -8.56 -14.28
CA GLY A 36 9.69 -7.43 -15.09
C GLY A 36 8.84 -7.78 -16.28
N LYS A 37 8.36 -9.04 -16.34
CA LYS A 37 7.50 -9.51 -17.43
C LYS A 37 6.15 -9.93 -16.87
N PHE A 38 5.10 -9.25 -17.31
CA PHE A 38 3.73 -9.52 -16.84
C PHE A 38 3.13 -10.64 -17.68
N GLY A 39 3.35 -11.85 -17.24
CA GLY A 39 2.80 -13.04 -17.88
C GLY A 39 1.61 -13.60 -17.12
N ASN A 40 1.25 -14.85 -17.41
CA ASN A 40 0.09 -15.50 -16.79
C ASN A 40 0.24 -15.66 -15.28
N HIS A 41 1.44 -15.94 -14.78
CA HIS A 41 1.66 -16.10 -13.34
C HIS A 41 1.53 -14.78 -12.59
N THR A 42 2.03 -13.70 -13.17
CA THR A 42 1.85 -12.36 -12.61
C THR A 42 0.37 -11.98 -12.63
N TYR A 43 -0.33 -12.27 -13.72
CA TYR A 43 -1.77 -12.05 -13.82
C TYR A 43 -2.50 -12.75 -12.67
N ARG A 44 -2.19 -14.00 -12.43
CA ARG A 44 -2.83 -14.77 -11.35
C ARG A 44 -2.52 -14.16 -9.98
N GLY A 45 -1.28 -13.74 -9.75
CA GLY A 45 -0.91 -13.08 -8.50
C GLY A 45 -1.69 -11.79 -8.28
N VAL A 46 -1.86 -11.01 -9.33
CA VAL A 46 -2.65 -9.77 -9.27
C VAL A 46 -4.12 -10.07 -8.96
N VAL A 47 -4.70 -11.05 -9.67
CA VAL A 47 -6.10 -11.46 -9.44
C VAL A 47 -6.29 -11.92 -8.00
N ASP A 48 -5.41 -12.77 -7.50
CA ASP A 48 -5.51 -13.26 -6.12
C ASP A 48 -5.41 -12.12 -5.10
N TYR A 49 -4.51 -11.18 -5.34
CA TYR A 49 -4.39 -10.00 -4.49
C TYR A 49 -5.67 -9.17 -4.50
N GLN A 50 -6.18 -8.89 -5.69
CA GLN A 50 -7.41 -8.09 -5.85
C GLN A 50 -8.61 -8.79 -5.24
N ASP A 51 -8.72 -10.10 -5.41
CA ASP A 51 -9.83 -10.89 -4.88
C ASP A 51 -9.87 -10.82 -3.36
N ASP A 52 -8.71 -10.92 -2.72
CA ASP A 52 -8.61 -10.81 -1.27
C ASP A 52 -9.06 -9.43 -0.77
N ARG A 53 -8.88 -8.38 -1.57
CA ARG A 53 -9.28 -7.02 -1.19
C ARG A 53 -10.68 -6.65 -1.64
N ALA A 54 -11.23 -7.36 -2.60
CA ALA A 54 -12.60 -7.11 -3.07
C ALA A 54 -13.63 -7.47 -2.00
N SER A 55 -13.35 -8.46 -1.15
CA SER A 55 -14.25 -8.91 -0.09
C SER A 55 -14.02 -8.22 1.25
N GLY A 56 -13.11 -7.25 1.31
CA GLY A 56 -12.55 -6.78 2.56
C GLY A 56 -13.38 -5.78 3.34
N ASN A 57 -14.08 -6.24 4.36
CA ASN A 57 -14.69 -5.35 5.37
C ASN A 57 -13.64 -4.57 6.15
N TYR A 58 -12.45 -5.11 6.25
CA TYR A 58 -11.33 -4.50 6.94
C TYR A 58 -11.02 -3.12 6.37
N TRP A 59 -11.33 -2.92 5.11
CA TRP A 59 -11.01 -1.69 4.40
C TRP A 59 -12.25 -0.88 4.07
N ALA A 60 -13.20 -0.85 5.00
CA ALA A 60 -14.42 -0.06 4.82
C ALA A 60 -14.17 1.42 4.52
N LEU A 61 -12.96 1.91 4.87
CA LEU A 61 -12.56 3.29 4.61
C LEU A 61 -11.86 3.46 3.27
N THR A 62 -11.69 2.37 2.54
CA THR A 62 -11.14 2.37 1.19
C THR A 62 -12.16 1.72 0.27
N TYR A 63 -11.89 1.76 -1.00
CA TYR A 63 -12.73 1.10 -1.99
C TYR A 63 -12.29 -0.36 -2.13
N PRO A 64 -13.22 -1.28 -2.42
CA PRO A 64 -12.83 -2.63 -2.83
C PRO A 64 -12.13 -2.57 -4.18
N LEU A 65 -11.18 -3.46 -4.42
CA LEU A 65 -10.50 -3.52 -5.70
C LEU A 65 -11.34 -4.29 -6.71
N ASP A 66 -11.30 -3.86 -7.97
CA ASP A 66 -11.84 -4.66 -9.07
C ASP A 66 -10.92 -5.84 -9.31
N VAL A 67 -11.50 -7.01 -9.54
CA VAL A 67 -10.74 -8.25 -9.82
C VAL A 67 -10.64 -8.40 -11.32
N ASP A 68 -9.70 -7.69 -11.93
CA ASP A 68 -9.56 -7.64 -13.38
C ASP A 68 -8.17 -8.04 -13.89
N GLY A 69 -7.24 -8.29 -12.97
CA GLY A 69 -5.86 -8.65 -13.34
C GLY A 69 -5.05 -7.49 -13.87
N ILE A 70 -5.55 -6.27 -13.74
CA ILE A 70 -4.90 -5.05 -14.21
C ILE A 70 -4.46 -4.25 -13.00
N VAL A 71 -3.21 -3.79 -12.98
CA VAL A 71 -2.72 -2.94 -11.90
C VAL A 71 -2.85 -1.49 -12.37
N GLY A 72 -4.01 -0.92 -12.08
CA GLY A 72 -4.31 0.48 -12.35
C GLY A 72 -4.15 1.32 -11.09
N PRO A 73 -4.61 2.59 -11.11
CA PRO A 73 -4.41 3.51 -9.99
C PRO A 73 -4.92 3.00 -8.66
N GLN A 74 -6.09 2.34 -8.64
CA GLN A 74 -6.66 1.81 -7.39
C GLN A 74 -5.81 0.68 -6.82
N THR A 75 -5.40 -0.26 -7.66
CA THR A 75 -4.56 -1.38 -7.22
C THR A 75 -3.20 -0.88 -6.77
N TRP A 76 -2.58 0.02 -7.52
CA TRP A 76 -1.31 0.63 -7.12
C TRP A 76 -1.43 1.33 -5.76
N GLY A 77 -2.53 2.04 -5.53
CA GLY A 77 -2.75 2.78 -4.29
C GLY A 77 -2.79 1.90 -3.05
N ARG A 78 -3.06 0.61 -3.22
CA ARG A 78 -3.07 -0.35 -2.11
C ARG A 78 -1.86 -1.28 -2.12
N LEU A 79 -1.36 -1.62 -3.29
CA LEU A 79 -0.23 -2.53 -3.42
C LEU A 79 1.09 -1.86 -3.07
N LEU A 80 1.30 -0.66 -3.57
CA LEU A 80 2.54 0.09 -3.36
C LEU A 80 2.21 1.58 -3.36
N PRO A 81 1.61 2.07 -2.26
CA PRO A 81 1.22 3.47 -2.17
C PRO A 81 2.42 4.41 -2.27
N ASP A 82 2.16 5.61 -2.76
CA ASP A 82 3.18 6.65 -2.78
C ASP A 82 3.55 7.05 -1.35
N THR A 83 4.78 7.55 -1.18
CA THR A 83 5.20 8.12 0.10
C THR A 83 4.34 9.35 0.40
N ILE A 84 3.81 9.40 1.61
CA ILE A 84 3.04 10.54 2.08
C ILE A 84 3.72 11.16 3.29
N LYS A 85 3.56 12.48 3.43
CA LYS A 85 4.21 13.24 4.48
C LYS A 85 3.37 14.45 4.83
N LYS A 86 3.79 15.17 5.86
CA LYS A 86 3.12 16.41 6.30
C LYS A 86 2.93 17.37 5.13
N GLY A 87 1.72 17.84 4.97
CA GLY A 87 1.32 18.71 3.87
C GLY A 87 0.53 18.00 2.79
N ASP A 88 0.61 16.67 2.73
CA ASP A 88 -0.13 15.90 1.75
C ASP A 88 -1.59 15.74 2.17
N MET A 89 -2.45 15.48 1.20
CA MET A 89 -3.86 15.20 1.46
C MET A 89 -4.40 14.23 0.42
N GLY A 90 -5.46 13.54 0.76
CA GLY A 90 -6.13 12.61 -0.13
C GLY A 90 -6.39 11.24 0.49
N ALA A 91 -6.77 10.29 -0.37
CA ALA A 91 -7.17 8.96 0.06
C ALA A 91 -6.03 8.17 0.72
N GLY A 92 -4.81 8.32 0.24
CA GLY A 92 -3.65 7.64 0.84
C GLY A 92 -3.40 8.09 2.27
N VAL A 93 -3.53 9.38 2.54
CA VAL A 93 -3.38 9.92 3.89
C VAL A 93 -4.49 9.39 4.80
N ARG A 94 -5.73 9.42 4.32
CA ARG A 94 -6.85 8.89 5.10
C ARG A 94 -6.68 7.42 5.41
N LEU A 95 -6.16 6.64 4.46
CA LEU A 95 -5.88 5.23 4.68
C LEU A 95 -4.86 5.03 5.80
N ALA A 96 -3.76 5.76 5.78
CA ALA A 96 -2.74 5.67 6.82
C ALA A 96 -3.33 6.07 8.19
N GLN A 97 -4.12 7.13 8.22
CA GLN A 97 -4.80 7.56 9.45
C GLN A 97 -5.73 6.46 9.97
N ALA A 98 -6.49 5.83 9.09
CA ALA A 98 -7.41 4.76 9.47
C ALA A 98 -6.66 3.57 10.05
N ILE A 99 -5.56 3.18 9.46
CA ILE A 99 -4.74 2.05 9.94
C ILE A 99 -4.20 2.35 11.33
N LEU A 100 -3.65 3.54 11.54
CA LEU A 100 -3.12 3.95 12.83
C LEU A 100 -4.22 3.99 13.91
N LYS A 101 -5.37 4.55 13.57
CA LYS A 101 -6.48 4.65 14.51
C LYS A 101 -7.07 3.29 14.85
N ASP A 102 -7.18 2.42 13.86
CA ASP A 102 -7.74 1.08 14.03
C ASP A 102 -6.86 0.19 14.92
N SER A 103 -5.59 0.54 15.09
CA SER A 103 -4.68 -0.18 15.98
C SER A 103 -5.14 -0.13 17.44
N GLY A 104 -5.91 0.89 17.82
CA GLY A 104 -6.37 1.10 19.19
C GLY A 104 -5.31 1.62 20.14
N ASN A 105 -4.08 1.84 19.67
CA ASN A 105 -3.01 2.37 20.52
C ASN A 105 -3.12 3.90 20.57
N PRO A 106 -3.36 4.48 21.75
CA PRO A 106 -3.53 5.93 21.87
C PRO A 106 -2.29 6.73 21.45
N ASP A 107 -1.10 6.14 21.52
CA ASP A 107 0.13 6.79 21.10
C ASP A 107 0.22 6.93 19.58
N TRP A 108 -0.57 6.15 18.85
CA TRP A 108 -0.59 6.14 17.38
C TRP A 108 -1.87 6.76 16.84
N ASP A 109 -2.56 7.54 17.65
CA ASP A 109 -3.81 8.19 17.23
C ASP A 109 -3.49 9.41 16.36
N PRO A 110 -3.85 9.39 15.07
CA PRO A 110 -3.55 10.51 14.17
C PRO A 110 -4.57 11.65 14.25
N GLY A 111 -5.52 11.57 15.18
CA GLY A 111 -6.61 12.54 15.24
C GLY A 111 -7.73 12.18 14.27
N PRO A 112 -8.43 13.17 13.70
CA PRO A 112 -9.55 12.89 12.81
C PRO A 112 -9.09 12.25 11.50
N LEU A 113 -9.96 11.39 10.94
CA LEU A 113 -9.70 10.74 9.65
C LEU A 113 -10.13 11.68 8.52
N ASP A 114 -9.42 12.77 8.38
CA ASP A 114 -9.78 13.84 7.46
C ASP A 114 -9.01 13.83 6.14
N GLY A 115 -8.08 12.88 5.99
CA GLY A 115 -7.25 12.81 4.79
C GLY A 115 -6.22 13.90 4.66
N LYS A 116 -5.96 14.64 5.74
CA LYS A 116 -4.97 15.73 5.77
C LYS A 116 -3.82 15.33 6.69
N PHE A 117 -2.62 15.31 6.14
CA PHE A 117 -1.43 14.94 6.88
C PHE A 117 -0.90 16.17 7.62
N GLY A 118 -1.36 16.36 8.83
CA GLY A 118 -0.95 17.47 9.68
C GLY A 118 -0.02 17.01 10.80
N ASP A 119 0.09 17.85 11.83
CA ASP A 119 1.00 17.59 12.95
C ASP A 119 0.63 16.32 13.72
N LEU A 120 -0.67 16.09 13.96
CA LEU A 120 -1.10 14.92 14.70
C LEU A 120 -0.80 13.62 13.93
N THR A 121 -1.00 13.62 12.62
CA THR A 121 -0.68 12.48 11.79
C THR A 121 0.84 12.23 11.79
N GLU A 122 1.62 13.28 11.65
CA GLU A 122 3.09 13.17 11.69
C GLU A 122 3.58 12.59 13.02
N GLN A 123 3.04 13.06 14.13
CA GLN A 123 3.41 12.57 15.45
C GLN A 123 3.05 11.08 15.60
N ALA A 124 1.86 10.70 15.15
CA ALA A 124 1.41 9.31 15.21
C ALA A 124 2.29 8.41 14.36
N VAL A 125 2.64 8.83 13.17
CA VAL A 125 3.53 8.06 12.28
C VAL A 125 4.91 7.92 12.90
N THR A 126 5.48 9.02 13.42
CA THR A 126 6.80 8.99 14.05
C THR A 126 6.82 8.03 15.23
N LYS A 127 5.79 8.09 16.07
CA LYS A 127 5.70 7.20 17.23
C LYS A 127 5.57 5.74 16.82
N TYR A 128 4.73 5.48 15.82
CA TYR A 128 4.58 4.14 15.27
C TYR A 128 5.91 3.60 14.73
N GLN A 129 6.64 4.42 14.00
CA GLN A 129 7.94 4.03 13.45
C GLN A 129 8.95 3.73 14.55
N THR A 130 9.02 4.60 15.57
CA THR A 130 9.93 4.42 16.69
C THR A 130 9.61 3.16 17.47
N ASP A 131 8.33 2.93 17.77
CA ASP A 131 7.91 1.78 18.58
C ASP A 131 8.13 0.45 17.87
N ASN A 132 8.13 0.45 16.54
CA ASN A 132 8.30 -0.75 15.73
C ASN A 132 9.70 -0.89 15.13
N GLY A 133 10.61 0.01 15.45
CA GLY A 133 11.98 -0.08 14.95
C GLY A 133 12.12 0.21 13.46
N ILE A 134 11.20 0.97 12.89
CA ILE A 134 11.26 1.37 11.48
C ILE A 134 12.21 2.56 11.35
N SER A 135 13.24 2.41 10.57
CA SER A 135 14.25 3.45 10.38
C SER A 135 14.27 3.93 8.93
N PRO A 136 14.30 5.24 8.70
CA PRO A 136 14.28 6.33 9.67
C PRO A 136 12.87 6.61 10.21
N ALA A 137 12.78 6.98 11.49
CA ALA A 137 11.52 7.40 12.10
C ALA A 137 11.31 8.90 11.81
N ASN A 138 10.99 9.20 10.57
CA ASN A 138 10.96 10.58 10.06
C ASN A 138 9.56 11.15 9.94
N GLY A 139 8.54 10.41 10.37
CA GLY A 139 7.15 10.88 10.28
C GLY A 139 6.54 10.78 8.89
N GLN A 140 7.27 10.26 7.93
CA GLN A 140 6.77 10.05 6.58
C GLN A 140 6.38 8.59 6.40
N VAL A 141 5.28 8.32 5.69
CA VAL A 141 4.86 6.95 5.40
C VAL A 141 5.44 6.57 4.05
N GLY A 142 6.64 6.02 4.08
CA GLY A 142 7.32 5.51 2.89
C GLY A 142 7.11 4.01 2.72
N PRO A 143 7.86 3.38 1.79
CA PRO A 143 7.67 1.95 1.49
C PRO A 143 7.78 1.04 2.70
N LYS A 144 8.75 1.26 3.58
CA LYS A 144 8.91 0.42 4.77
C LYS A 144 7.72 0.54 5.72
N THR A 145 7.26 1.76 5.94
CA THR A 145 6.12 1.98 6.83
C THR A 145 4.86 1.38 6.25
N TRP A 146 4.63 1.53 4.95
CA TRP A 146 3.49 0.90 4.30
C TRP A 146 3.54 -0.63 4.43
N GLU A 147 4.71 -1.25 4.28
CA GLU A 147 4.85 -2.69 4.47
C GLU A 147 4.47 -3.11 5.89
N TRP A 148 4.88 -2.34 6.88
CA TRP A 148 4.50 -2.59 8.27
C TRP A 148 3.00 -2.47 8.47
N PHE A 149 2.38 -1.47 7.87
CA PHE A 149 0.93 -1.30 7.96
C PHE A 149 0.18 -2.51 7.39
N TRP A 150 0.74 -3.13 6.36
CA TRP A 150 0.10 -4.26 5.69
C TRP A 150 0.41 -5.62 6.32
N SER A 151 1.33 -5.69 7.22
CA SER A 151 1.74 -6.94 7.86
C SER A 151 0.79 -7.41 8.97
#